data_44ecf1f8920f29be1b82b1a31d109213
#
_entry.id   44ecf1f8920f29be1b82b1a31d109213
#
_cell.length_a   1.000
_cell.length_b   1.000
_cell.length_c   1.000
_cell.angle_alpha   90.00
_cell.angle_beta   90.00
_cell.angle_gamma   90.00
#
_symmetry.space_group_name_H-M   'P 1'
#
loop_
_entity.id
_entity.type
_entity.pdbx_description
1 polymer ?
#
loop_
_entity_poly.entity_id
_entity_poly.type
_entity_poly.pdbx_seq_one_letter_code
_entity_poly.pdbx_strand_id
1 'polypeptide(L)'
;MSELRGEYARQGSFVYVEKFLPREITERLIDGVAAVSSAVNRNYLPGHKQGGSVSRHAIDAHAPVIAELYRSAALRGWLDGLTGERLQLSPCDDPHAYALYFYNRAGDHIGWHYDTSYYAGKRYTLLFGLIDDSSCRLDYELHTREKGASVVSGSLKIPPGGLVLFDGDALRHRISPSREGECRVSLTFEYVTDPRMHPWWRLISNMKDAFAYFGFRQVFHRFLGRG
;
A
#
# COMPACT_ATOMS: atom_id res chain seq x y z
N MET A 1 -17.18 4.30 15.23
CA MET A 1 -16.93 2.98 14.59
C MET A 1 -18.12 2.50 13.76
N SER A 2 -19.36 2.46 14.29
CA SER A 2 -20.54 1.97 13.53
C SER A 2 -20.82 2.78 12.26
N GLU A 3 -20.72 4.10 12.31
CA GLU A 3 -20.90 4.99 11.15
C GLU A 3 -19.85 4.75 10.07
N LEU A 4 -18.58 4.69 10.46
CA LEU A 4 -17.46 4.42 9.56
C LEU A 4 -17.56 3.04 8.90
N ARG A 5 -18.01 2.02 9.66
CA ARG A 5 -18.29 0.69 9.13
C ARG A 5 -19.45 0.70 8.13
N GLY A 6 -20.49 1.48 8.39
CA GLY A 6 -21.59 1.69 7.45
C GLY A 6 -21.13 2.37 6.16
N GLU A 7 -20.26 3.36 6.25
CA GLU A 7 -19.64 4.02 5.10
C GLU A 7 -18.78 3.04 4.29
N TYR A 8 -17.86 2.33 4.95
CA TYR A 8 -17.02 1.31 4.35
C TYR A 8 -17.83 0.27 3.55
N ALA A 9 -18.93 -0.24 4.11
CA ALA A 9 -19.77 -1.20 3.44
C ALA A 9 -20.52 -0.59 2.23
N ARG A 10 -21.08 0.63 2.36
CA ARG A 10 -21.79 1.31 1.27
C ARG A 10 -20.87 1.67 0.10
N GLN A 11 -19.60 1.88 0.35
CA GLN A 11 -18.59 2.22 -0.67
C GLN A 11 -17.88 0.98 -1.23
N GLY A 12 -18.46 -0.22 -1.09
CA GLY A 12 -17.89 -1.44 -1.66
C GLY A 12 -16.52 -1.79 -1.08
N SER A 13 -16.41 -1.76 0.24
CA SER A 13 -15.16 -2.04 0.98
C SER A 13 -14.06 -0.98 0.80
N PHE A 14 -14.47 0.29 0.79
CA PHE A 14 -13.58 1.45 0.73
C PHE A 14 -13.92 2.46 1.84
N VAL A 15 -12.91 3.07 2.45
CA VAL A 15 -13.09 4.20 3.37
C VAL A 15 -11.85 5.12 3.38
N TYR A 16 -12.09 6.42 3.56
CA TYR A 16 -11.05 7.42 3.76
C TYR A 16 -11.20 8.09 5.13
N VAL A 17 -10.10 8.19 5.87
CA VAL A 17 -10.03 8.88 7.16
C VAL A 17 -8.91 9.92 7.10
N GLU A 18 -9.28 11.20 7.06
CA GLU A 18 -8.33 12.30 6.82
C GLU A 18 -7.26 12.44 7.91
N LYS A 19 -7.64 12.24 9.18
CA LYS A 19 -6.76 12.37 10.35
C LYS A 19 -6.80 11.07 11.16
N PHE A 20 -6.17 10.02 10.63
CA PHE A 20 -6.17 8.71 11.26
C PHE A 20 -5.03 8.55 12.26
N LEU A 21 -3.81 8.90 11.87
CA LEU A 21 -2.65 8.79 12.76
C LEU A 21 -2.47 10.06 13.60
N PRO A 22 -2.15 9.92 14.89
CA PRO A 22 -1.66 11.03 15.70
C PRO A 22 -0.42 11.68 15.07
N ARG A 23 -0.24 12.98 15.33
CA ARG A 23 0.87 13.75 14.76
C ARG A 23 2.23 13.13 15.10
N GLU A 24 2.44 12.74 16.36
CA GLU A 24 3.71 12.18 16.83
C GLU A 24 4.06 10.86 16.11
N ILE A 25 3.05 10.03 15.82
CA ILE A 25 3.25 8.79 15.06
C ILE A 25 3.59 9.12 13.62
N THR A 26 2.89 10.09 13.02
CA THR A 26 3.14 10.52 11.63
C THR A 26 4.57 11.04 11.47
N GLU A 27 5.04 11.91 12.39
CA GLU A 27 6.40 12.46 12.38
C GLU A 27 7.45 11.35 12.49
N ARG A 28 7.28 10.38 13.40
CA ARG A 28 8.20 9.22 13.50
C ARG A 28 8.23 8.35 12.23
N LEU A 29 7.10 8.21 11.53
CA LEU A 29 7.07 7.49 10.25
C LEU A 29 7.79 8.28 9.15
N ILE A 30 7.68 9.61 9.13
CA ILE A 30 8.40 10.50 8.20
C ILE A 30 9.91 10.40 8.44
N ASP A 31 10.37 10.37 9.70
CA ASP A 31 11.78 10.13 10.02
C ASP A 31 12.25 8.77 9.47
N GLY A 32 11.40 7.75 9.54
CA GLY A 32 11.65 6.45 8.93
C GLY A 32 11.79 6.50 7.41
N VAL A 33 11.06 7.39 6.72
CA VAL A 33 11.21 7.61 5.27
C VAL A 33 12.63 8.11 4.94
N ALA A 34 13.14 9.07 5.71
CA ALA A 34 14.49 9.59 5.51
C ALA A 34 15.56 8.49 5.67
N ALA A 35 15.39 7.61 6.67
CA ALA A 35 16.32 6.51 6.94
C ALA A 35 16.43 5.47 5.82
N VAL A 36 15.38 5.31 5.00
CA VAL A 36 15.37 4.34 3.88
C VAL A 36 15.61 4.97 2.51
N SER A 37 15.89 6.26 2.44
CA SER A 37 16.02 7.01 1.17
C SER A 37 17.07 6.43 0.22
N SER A 38 18.18 5.89 0.75
CA SER A 38 19.23 5.23 -0.03
C SER A 38 18.84 3.86 -0.58
N ALA A 39 17.78 3.24 -0.05
CA ALA A 39 17.27 1.95 -0.49
C ALA A 39 16.15 2.05 -1.54
N VAL A 40 15.81 3.26 -1.99
CA VAL A 40 14.76 3.47 -2.99
C VAL A 40 15.15 2.83 -4.32
N ASN A 41 14.39 1.83 -4.74
CA ASN A 41 14.49 1.23 -6.05
C ASN A 41 13.56 1.97 -7.03
N ARG A 42 14.10 2.47 -8.13
CA ARG A 42 13.33 3.19 -9.15
C ARG A 42 12.97 2.25 -10.30
N ASN A 43 11.70 2.16 -10.60
CA ASN A 43 11.19 1.32 -11.68
C ASN A 43 10.41 2.14 -12.69
N TYR A 44 10.50 1.71 -13.93
CA TYR A 44 9.67 2.18 -15.03
C TYR A 44 9.08 0.98 -15.77
N LEU A 45 7.76 0.92 -15.80
CA LEU A 45 7.00 -0.05 -16.58
C LEU A 45 6.10 0.73 -17.54
N PRO A 46 6.41 0.77 -18.86
CA PRO A 46 5.69 1.59 -19.83
C PRO A 46 4.18 1.41 -19.75
N GLY A 47 3.44 2.53 -19.69
CA GLY A 47 1.97 2.54 -19.62
C GLY A 47 1.38 2.10 -18.28
N HIS A 48 2.18 1.69 -17.31
CA HIS A 48 1.69 1.20 -16.02
C HIS A 48 2.24 1.96 -14.81
N LYS A 49 3.57 2.08 -14.69
CA LYS A 49 4.18 2.66 -13.49
C LYS A 49 5.51 3.34 -13.78
N GLN A 50 5.69 4.49 -13.15
CA GLN A 50 6.99 5.13 -12.95
C GLN A 50 7.07 5.60 -11.49
N GLY A 51 8.17 5.33 -10.79
CA GLY A 51 8.30 5.78 -9.41
C GLY A 51 9.37 5.04 -8.63
N GLY A 52 9.58 5.47 -7.39
CA GLY A 52 10.44 4.81 -6.43
C GLY A 52 9.64 3.90 -5.49
N SER A 53 10.26 2.83 -5.01
CA SER A 53 9.67 1.99 -3.97
C SER A 53 10.73 1.37 -3.07
N VAL A 54 10.36 1.13 -1.80
CA VAL A 54 11.18 0.45 -0.79
C VAL A 54 10.36 -0.69 -0.21
N SER A 55 10.91 -1.90 -0.27
CA SER A 55 10.24 -3.09 0.24
C SER A 55 10.31 -3.18 1.76
N ARG A 56 9.44 -4.01 2.32
CA ARG A 56 9.47 -4.45 3.71
C ARG A 56 10.87 -4.78 4.21
N HIS A 57 11.67 -5.50 3.42
CA HIS A 57 12.99 -5.98 3.86
C HIS A 57 13.98 -4.84 4.12
N ALA A 58 13.95 -3.79 3.31
CA ALA A 58 14.76 -2.61 3.55
C ALA A 58 14.19 -1.76 4.71
N ILE A 59 12.86 -1.70 4.84
CA ILE A 59 12.19 -1.02 5.96
C ILE A 59 12.52 -1.70 7.28
N ASP A 60 12.49 -3.03 7.38
CA ASP A 60 12.86 -3.77 8.58
C ASP A 60 14.29 -3.46 9.05
N ALA A 61 15.21 -3.22 8.11
CA ALA A 61 16.61 -2.93 8.41
C ALA A 61 16.86 -1.49 8.90
N HIS A 62 16.08 -0.51 8.42
CA HIS A 62 16.42 0.90 8.58
C HIS A 62 15.31 1.76 9.20
N ALA A 63 14.05 1.32 9.21
CA ALA A 63 12.90 2.05 9.73
C ALA A 63 11.96 1.15 10.54
N PRO A 64 12.41 0.55 11.66
CA PRO A 64 11.64 -0.44 12.43
C PRO A 64 10.31 0.11 12.96
N VAL A 65 10.16 1.40 13.14
CA VAL A 65 8.91 2.06 13.57
C VAL A 65 7.74 1.74 12.63
N ILE A 66 7.98 1.59 11.33
CA ILE A 66 6.97 1.21 10.35
C ILE A 66 6.51 -0.23 10.59
N ALA A 67 7.47 -1.14 10.81
CA ALA A 67 7.18 -2.53 11.12
C ALA A 67 6.47 -2.71 12.48
N GLU A 68 6.77 -1.87 13.47
CA GLU A 68 6.07 -1.83 14.77
C GLU A 68 4.61 -1.45 14.58
N LEU A 69 4.31 -0.38 13.82
CA LEU A 69 2.94 0.03 13.51
C LEU A 69 2.18 -1.07 12.76
N TYR A 70 2.80 -1.69 11.76
CA TYR A 70 2.21 -2.81 11.02
C TYR A 70 1.82 -3.98 11.92
N ARG A 71 2.64 -4.30 12.94
CA ARG A 71 2.39 -5.39 13.89
C ARG A 71 1.48 -4.99 15.05
N SER A 72 1.06 -3.73 15.14
CA SER A 72 0.24 -3.21 16.24
C SER A 72 -1.07 -3.97 16.39
N ALA A 73 -1.31 -4.51 17.58
CA ALA A 73 -2.57 -5.16 17.92
C ALA A 73 -3.75 -4.17 17.91
N ALA A 74 -3.50 -2.92 18.30
CA ALA A 74 -4.51 -1.86 18.28
C ALA A 74 -4.96 -1.55 16.84
N LEU A 75 -4.02 -1.43 15.89
CA LEU A 75 -4.35 -1.22 14.47
C LEU A 75 -5.14 -2.41 13.91
N ARG A 76 -4.71 -3.65 14.16
CA ARG A 76 -5.45 -4.84 13.70
C ARG A 76 -6.85 -4.93 14.32
N GLY A 77 -6.98 -4.68 15.61
CA GLY A 77 -8.30 -4.70 16.27
C GLY A 77 -9.25 -3.63 15.71
N TRP A 78 -8.73 -2.46 15.34
CA TRP A 78 -9.50 -1.43 14.64
C TRP A 78 -9.94 -1.91 13.24
N LEU A 79 -9.04 -2.54 12.49
CA LEU A 79 -9.33 -3.11 11.17
C LEU A 79 -10.36 -4.23 11.23
N ASP A 80 -10.22 -5.18 12.17
CA ASP A 80 -11.17 -6.27 12.38
C ASP A 80 -12.57 -5.71 12.68
N GLY A 81 -12.65 -4.67 13.54
CA GLY A 81 -13.90 -3.99 13.88
C GLY A 81 -14.54 -3.26 12.70
N LEU A 82 -13.74 -2.69 11.81
CA LEU A 82 -14.20 -1.95 10.65
C LEU A 82 -14.65 -2.89 9.51
N THR A 83 -13.80 -3.85 9.15
CA THR A 83 -14.06 -4.77 8.03
C THR A 83 -15.07 -5.86 8.40
N GLY A 84 -15.15 -6.22 9.68
CA GLY A 84 -15.91 -7.39 10.15
C GLY A 84 -15.22 -8.72 9.86
N GLU A 85 -13.98 -8.68 9.40
CA GLU A 85 -13.15 -9.84 9.08
C GLU A 85 -12.00 -9.94 10.10
N ARG A 86 -11.50 -11.15 10.34
CA ARG A 86 -10.30 -11.34 11.15
C ARG A 86 -9.07 -11.24 10.28
N LEU A 87 -8.35 -10.13 10.40
CA LEU A 87 -7.18 -9.87 9.58
C LEU A 87 -5.90 -10.44 10.19
N GLN A 88 -5.04 -10.96 9.33
CA GLN A 88 -3.76 -11.54 9.65
C GLN A 88 -2.64 -10.75 8.95
N LEU A 89 -1.45 -10.83 9.51
CA LEU A 89 -0.25 -10.29 8.87
C LEU A 89 0.06 -11.10 7.60
N SER A 90 0.48 -10.44 6.54
CA SER A 90 1.06 -11.11 5.39
C SER A 90 2.31 -11.91 5.78
N PRO A 91 2.63 -13.01 5.09
CA PRO A 91 3.82 -13.82 5.37
C PRO A 91 5.11 -13.00 5.43
N CYS A 92 6.07 -13.49 6.23
CA CYS A 92 7.30 -12.74 6.49
C CYS A 92 8.24 -12.62 5.27
N ASP A 93 8.01 -13.36 4.22
CA ASP A 93 8.73 -13.33 2.95
C ASP A 93 8.01 -12.51 1.87
N ASP A 94 6.85 -11.90 2.18
CA ASP A 94 6.15 -11.03 1.26
C ASP A 94 6.78 -9.62 1.27
N PRO A 95 7.40 -9.17 0.17
CA PRO A 95 8.02 -7.86 0.08
C PRO A 95 7.01 -6.71 0.12
N HIS A 96 5.74 -6.98 -0.19
CA HIS A 96 4.63 -6.03 -0.16
C HIS A 96 3.88 -5.96 1.17
N ALA A 97 4.20 -6.80 2.17
CA ALA A 97 3.51 -6.75 3.46
C ALA A 97 3.41 -5.32 4.02
N TYR A 98 4.45 -4.53 3.80
CA TYR A 98 4.47 -3.07 3.87
C TYR A 98 5.54 -2.51 2.94
N ALA A 99 5.24 -1.38 2.32
CA ALA A 99 6.12 -0.75 1.35
C ALA A 99 5.97 0.77 1.34
N LEU A 100 7.04 1.47 1.01
CA LEU A 100 7.02 2.91 0.74
C LEU A 100 7.05 3.15 -0.77
N TYR A 101 6.24 4.11 -1.21
CA TYR A 101 6.17 4.54 -2.61
C TYR A 101 6.51 6.02 -2.71
N PHE A 102 7.43 6.34 -3.62
CA PHE A 102 7.97 7.66 -3.84
C PHE A 102 7.58 8.17 -5.22
N TYR A 103 6.92 9.33 -5.25
CA TYR A 103 6.56 10.10 -6.43
C TYR A 103 7.23 11.46 -6.31
N ASN A 104 8.50 11.53 -6.69
CA ASN A 104 9.37 12.69 -6.48
C ASN A 104 10.19 13.08 -7.72
N ARG A 105 9.81 12.59 -8.88
CA ARG A 105 10.29 13.04 -10.19
C ARG A 105 9.11 13.27 -11.11
N ALA A 106 9.26 14.21 -12.03
CA ALA A 106 8.21 14.49 -13.00
C ALA A 106 7.76 13.22 -13.73
N GLY A 107 6.44 13.02 -13.77
CA GLY A 107 5.80 11.86 -14.41
C GLY A 107 5.72 10.61 -13.53
N ASP A 108 6.17 10.63 -12.27
CA ASP A 108 5.99 9.48 -11.39
C ASP A 108 4.49 9.23 -11.13
N HIS A 109 4.05 8.02 -11.38
CA HIS A 109 2.63 7.61 -11.31
C HIS A 109 2.48 6.10 -11.13
N ILE A 110 1.27 5.66 -10.82
CA ILE A 110 0.80 4.28 -11.04
C ILE A 110 -0.50 4.37 -11.84
N GLY A 111 -0.58 3.65 -12.96
CA GLY A 111 -1.77 3.54 -13.80
C GLY A 111 -2.91 2.78 -13.13
N TRP A 112 -4.07 2.71 -13.77
CA TRP A 112 -5.23 2.00 -13.28
C TRP A 112 -4.94 0.52 -13.03
N HIS A 113 -5.18 0.05 -11.80
CA HIS A 113 -4.98 -1.33 -11.38
C HIS A 113 -5.88 -1.72 -10.20
N TYR A 114 -5.83 -2.99 -9.85
CA TYR A 114 -6.32 -3.57 -8.59
C TYR A 114 -5.13 -4.15 -7.84
N ASP A 115 -5.18 -4.12 -6.51
CA ASP A 115 -4.23 -4.83 -5.66
C ASP A 115 -4.64 -6.30 -5.49
N THR A 116 -4.65 -7.02 -6.61
CA THR A 116 -5.17 -8.39 -6.67
C THR A 116 -4.49 -9.31 -5.68
N SER A 117 -5.29 -10.04 -4.90
CA SER A 117 -4.81 -11.05 -3.97
C SER A 117 -4.31 -12.30 -4.71
N TYR A 118 -3.11 -12.74 -4.37
CA TYR A 118 -2.60 -14.08 -4.71
C TYR A 118 -2.75 -15.08 -3.57
N TYR A 119 -3.27 -14.62 -2.43
CA TYR A 119 -3.57 -15.43 -1.26
C TYR A 119 -4.92 -16.15 -1.41
N ALA A 120 -5.15 -17.16 -0.59
CA ALA A 120 -6.43 -17.87 -0.56
C ALA A 120 -7.56 -16.99 -0.03
N GLY A 121 -7.24 -16.00 0.82
CA GLY A 121 -8.18 -15.02 1.34
C GLY A 121 -8.14 -13.68 0.63
N LYS A 122 -9.00 -12.78 1.09
CA LYS A 122 -8.99 -11.37 0.66
C LYS A 122 -7.71 -10.69 1.09
N ARG A 123 -7.32 -9.68 0.34
CA ARG A 123 -6.22 -8.77 0.65
C ARG A 123 -6.77 -7.37 0.87
N TYR A 124 -6.42 -6.79 2.00
CA TYR A 124 -6.78 -5.43 2.36
C TYR A 124 -5.54 -4.53 2.30
N THR A 125 -5.65 -3.45 1.56
CA THR A 125 -4.60 -2.43 1.47
C THR A 125 -4.96 -1.24 2.34
N LEU A 126 -4.03 -0.84 3.21
CA LEU A 126 -4.02 0.44 3.90
C LEU A 126 -3.02 1.35 3.19
N LEU A 127 -3.46 2.52 2.80
CA LEU A 127 -2.61 3.53 2.16
C LEU A 127 -2.55 4.77 3.06
N PHE A 128 -1.39 5.02 3.66
CA PHE A 128 -1.14 6.20 4.50
C PHE A 128 -0.44 7.30 3.70
N GLY A 129 -0.87 8.54 3.86
CA GLY A 129 -0.10 9.71 3.48
C GLY A 129 1.01 10.00 4.50
N LEU A 130 2.25 10.17 4.04
CA LEU A 130 3.37 10.59 4.89
C LEU A 130 3.92 11.95 4.46
N ILE A 131 4.13 12.16 3.17
CA ILE A 131 4.55 13.44 2.58
C ILE A 131 3.64 13.70 1.39
N ASP A 132 3.05 14.88 1.30
CA ASP A 132 2.21 15.27 0.15
C ASP A 132 2.39 16.76 -0.19
N ASP A 133 3.55 17.10 -0.72
CA ASP A 133 3.84 18.38 -1.38
C ASP A 133 3.77 18.16 -2.90
N SER A 134 2.57 17.82 -3.38
CA SER A 134 2.37 17.43 -4.78
C SER A 134 0.97 17.75 -5.29
N SER A 135 0.79 17.70 -6.60
CA SER A 135 -0.52 17.68 -7.25
C SER A 135 -1.11 16.28 -7.41
N CYS A 136 -0.36 15.23 -7.01
CA CYS A 136 -0.79 13.85 -7.13
C CYS A 136 -2.08 13.57 -6.38
N ARG A 137 -2.92 12.74 -6.97
CA ARG A 137 -4.18 12.31 -6.38
C ARG A 137 -4.33 10.79 -6.48
N LEU A 138 -5.00 10.21 -5.51
CA LEU A 138 -5.57 8.88 -5.63
C LEU A 138 -6.90 9.02 -6.38
N ASP A 139 -6.96 8.60 -7.63
CA ASP A 139 -8.20 8.45 -8.36
C ASP A 139 -8.69 7.01 -8.19
N TYR A 140 -9.99 6.83 -7.99
CA TYR A 140 -10.57 5.53 -7.71
C TYR A 140 -11.95 5.34 -8.35
N GLU A 141 -12.31 4.08 -8.56
CA GLU A 141 -13.60 3.64 -9.07
C GLU A 141 -14.15 2.54 -8.15
N LEU A 142 -15.32 2.82 -7.54
CA LEU A 142 -16.04 1.89 -6.69
C LEU A 142 -16.99 1.02 -7.54
N HIS A 143 -17.34 -0.16 -7.02
CA HIS A 143 -18.34 -1.08 -7.57
C HIS A 143 -18.04 -1.61 -8.99
N THR A 144 -16.79 -1.49 -9.45
CA THR A 144 -16.38 -1.89 -10.82
C THR A 144 -16.54 -3.38 -11.08
N ARG A 145 -16.60 -4.23 -10.03
CA ARG A 145 -16.77 -5.68 -10.11
C ARG A 145 -18.13 -6.14 -9.57
N GLU A 146 -18.98 -5.24 -9.15
CA GLU A 146 -20.31 -5.56 -8.64
C GLU A 146 -21.32 -5.63 -9.77
N LYS A 147 -21.88 -6.80 -10.00
CA LYS A 147 -22.82 -7.02 -11.09
C LYS A 147 -24.12 -6.23 -10.85
N GLY A 148 -24.44 -5.34 -11.79
CA GLY A 148 -25.64 -4.51 -11.74
C GLY A 148 -25.51 -3.21 -10.95
N ALA A 149 -24.38 -2.96 -10.31
CA ALA A 149 -24.09 -1.67 -9.66
C ALA A 149 -23.55 -0.64 -10.66
N SER A 150 -23.84 0.64 -10.40
CA SER A 150 -23.25 1.75 -11.15
C SER A 150 -21.86 2.05 -10.61
N VAL A 151 -20.88 2.23 -11.50
CA VAL A 151 -19.53 2.65 -11.11
C VAL A 151 -19.56 4.08 -10.57
N VAL A 152 -18.95 4.29 -9.42
CA VAL A 152 -18.78 5.61 -8.81
C VAL A 152 -17.30 5.98 -8.83
N SER A 153 -16.95 7.05 -9.54
CA SER A 153 -15.56 7.54 -9.61
C SER A 153 -15.33 8.64 -8.58
N GLY A 154 -14.16 8.65 -7.98
CA GLY A 154 -13.71 9.66 -7.05
C GLY A 154 -12.23 9.98 -7.19
N SER A 155 -11.81 11.08 -6.55
CA SER A 155 -10.43 11.54 -6.54
C SER A 155 -10.15 12.26 -5.22
N LEU A 156 -9.08 11.89 -4.51
CA LEU A 156 -8.75 12.49 -3.23
C LEU A 156 -7.23 12.66 -3.04
N LYS A 157 -6.86 13.56 -2.16
CA LYS A 157 -5.53 13.66 -1.58
C LYS A 157 -5.48 12.93 -0.25
N ILE A 158 -4.33 12.36 0.08
CA ILE A 158 -4.12 11.70 1.37
C ILE A 158 -3.03 12.50 2.09
N PRO A 159 -3.41 13.48 2.94
CA PRO A 159 -2.46 14.28 3.67
C PRO A 159 -1.66 13.44 4.67
N PRO A 160 -0.55 13.97 5.23
CA PRO A 160 0.19 13.30 6.29
C PRO A 160 -0.72 12.88 7.46
N GLY A 161 -0.65 11.60 7.83
CA GLY A 161 -1.52 10.98 8.84
C GLY A 161 -2.90 10.53 8.36
N GLY A 162 -3.26 10.83 7.11
CA GLY A 162 -4.49 10.31 6.48
C GLY A 162 -4.35 8.84 6.09
N LEU A 163 -5.47 8.13 6.08
CA LEU A 163 -5.59 6.71 5.74
C LEU A 163 -6.69 6.48 4.70
N VAL A 164 -6.40 5.68 3.70
CA VAL A 164 -7.39 4.97 2.88
C VAL A 164 -7.27 3.49 3.17
N LEU A 165 -8.41 2.81 3.43
CA LEU A 165 -8.52 1.36 3.53
C LEU A 165 -9.44 0.84 2.43
N PHE A 166 -9.03 -0.24 1.77
CA PHE A 166 -9.86 -0.91 0.77
C PHE A 166 -9.56 -2.40 0.62
N ASP A 167 -10.54 -3.14 0.10
CA ASP A 167 -10.35 -4.49 -0.43
C ASP A 167 -9.60 -4.39 -1.76
N GLY A 168 -8.42 -5.00 -1.85
CA GLY A 168 -7.53 -4.90 -3.01
C GLY A 168 -8.13 -5.46 -4.31
N ASP A 169 -9.03 -6.42 -4.21
CA ASP A 169 -9.72 -6.99 -5.37
C ASP A 169 -10.95 -6.16 -5.80
N ALA A 170 -11.49 -5.29 -4.92
CA ALA A 170 -12.69 -4.53 -5.21
C ALA A 170 -12.39 -3.14 -5.79
N LEU A 171 -11.36 -2.46 -5.31
CA LEU A 171 -11.05 -1.08 -5.70
C LEU A 171 -10.16 -1.01 -6.94
N ARG A 172 -10.68 -0.42 -8.02
CA ARG A 172 -9.86 0.01 -9.15
C ARG A 172 -9.32 1.41 -8.88
N HIS A 173 -8.00 1.58 -8.89
CA HIS A 173 -7.39 2.86 -8.52
C HIS A 173 -6.10 3.16 -9.28
N ARG A 174 -5.68 4.43 -9.20
CA ARG A 174 -4.41 4.90 -9.76
C ARG A 174 -3.87 6.07 -8.93
N ILE A 175 -2.58 6.38 -9.11
CA ILE A 175 -1.99 7.65 -8.67
C ILE A 175 -1.68 8.48 -9.89
N SER A 176 -2.24 9.70 -9.94
CA SER A 176 -2.00 10.66 -11.04
C SER A 176 -0.54 11.10 -11.09
N PRO A 177 -0.01 11.48 -12.27
CA PRO A 177 1.40 11.85 -12.42
C PRO A 177 1.79 13.07 -11.59
N SER A 178 2.98 13.00 -10.98
CA SER A 178 3.62 14.13 -10.32
C SER A 178 4.26 15.10 -11.34
N ARG A 179 4.42 16.35 -10.92
CA ARG A 179 5.13 17.39 -11.66
C ARG A 179 6.57 17.54 -11.17
N GLU A 180 7.35 18.33 -11.88
CA GLU A 180 8.70 18.67 -11.46
C GLU A 180 8.70 19.47 -10.15
N GLY A 181 9.62 19.14 -9.25
CA GLY A 181 9.73 19.74 -7.91
C GLY A 181 8.73 19.23 -6.88
N GLU A 182 7.77 18.39 -7.27
CA GLU A 182 6.80 17.80 -6.35
C GLU A 182 7.36 16.58 -5.61
N CYS A 183 6.86 16.35 -4.39
CA CYS A 183 7.19 15.19 -3.59
C CYS A 183 5.95 14.62 -2.92
N ARG A 184 5.67 13.34 -3.18
CA ARG A 184 4.69 12.54 -2.45
C ARG A 184 5.32 11.24 -2.00
N VAL A 185 5.15 10.90 -0.73
CA VAL A 185 5.52 9.59 -0.19
C VAL A 185 4.32 8.96 0.51
N SER A 186 4.01 7.74 0.12
CA SER A 186 2.94 6.94 0.72
C SER A 186 3.49 5.65 1.31
N LEU A 187 2.89 5.22 2.42
CA LEU A 187 3.15 3.94 3.05
C LEU A 187 1.95 3.03 2.82
N THR A 188 2.18 1.82 2.34
CA THR A 188 1.13 0.79 2.27
C THR A 188 1.36 -0.30 3.30
N PHE A 189 0.28 -0.80 3.88
CA PHE A 189 0.23 -2.03 4.68
C PHE A 189 -0.74 -3.00 4.04
N GLU A 190 -0.36 -4.27 4.00
CA GLU A 190 -1.15 -5.35 3.44
C GLU A 190 -1.53 -6.35 4.54
N TYR A 191 -2.83 -6.55 4.72
CA TYR A 191 -3.36 -7.58 5.61
C TYR A 191 -4.22 -8.56 4.81
N VAL A 192 -4.32 -9.77 5.29
CA VAL A 192 -5.04 -10.86 4.59
C VAL A 192 -5.99 -11.58 5.53
N THR A 193 -7.07 -12.15 5.02
CA THR A 193 -7.95 -13.01 5.82
C THR A 193 -7.42 -14.44 5.90
N ASP A 194 -6.72 -14.92 4.87
CA ASP A 194 -6.07 -16.22 4.82
C ASP A 194 -4.70 -16.09 4.12
N PRO A 195 -3.57 -16.21 4.83
CA PRO A 195 -2.24 -16.01 4.29
C PRO A 195 -1.72 -17.20 3.46
N ARG A 196 -2.48 -18.27 3.30
CA ARG A 196 -2.06 -19.41 2.47
C ARG A 196 -1.95 -19.00 1.02
N MET A 197 -0.88 -19.43 0.38
CA MET A 197 -0.62 -19.17 -1.02
C MET A 197 0.01 -20.39 -1.67
N HIS A 198 -0.47 -20.79 -2.85
CA HIS A 198 0.17 -21.87 -3.58
C HIS A 198 1.59 -21.47 -4.02
N PRO A 199 2.61 -22.33 -3.92
CA PRO A 199 4.01 -21.99 -4.25
C PRO A 199 4.21 -21.37 -5.63
N TRP A 200 3.45 -21.79 -6.63
CA TRP A 200 3.48 -21.23 -7.98
C TRP A 200 3.05 -19.76 -8.01
N TRP A 201 1.99 -19.41 -7.29
CA TRP A 201 1.54 -18.03 -7.19
C TRP A 201 2.54 -17.16 -6.41
N ARG A 202 3.22 -17.74 -5.41
CA ARG A 202 4.31 -17.06 -4.72
C ARG A 202 5.45 -16.71 -5.67
N LEU A 203 5.86 -17.63 -6.54
CA LEU A 203 6.90 -17.37 -7.53
C LEU A 203 6.48 -16.26 -8.51
N ILE A 204 5.26 -16.31 -9.04
CA ILE A 204 4.73 -15.28 -9.94
C ILE A 204 4.68 -13.92 -9.25
N SER A 205 4.18 -13.85 -8.02
CA SER A 205 4.15 -12.62 -7.22
C SER A 205 5.56 -12.05 -7.03
N ASN A 206 6.51 -12.87 -6.58
CA ASN A 206 7.89 -12.44 -6.36
C ASN A 206 8.56 -11.94 -7.65
N MET A 207 8.32 -12.60 -8.78
CA MET A 207 8.85 -12.16 -10.08
C MET A 207 8.25 -10.81 -10.48
N LYS A 208 6.92 -10.63 -10.36
CA LYS A 208 6.25 -9.35 -10.61
C LYS A 208 6.85 -8.25 -9.72
N ASP A 209 7.05 -8.55 -8.44
CA ASP A 209 7.56 -7.59 -7.46
C ASP A 209 9.02 -7.20 -7.74
N ALA A 210 9.83 -8.16 -8.18
CA ALA A 210 11.20 -7.89 -8.58
C ALA A 210 11.28 -6.99 -9.83
N PHE A 211 10.45 -7.24 -10.84
CA PHE A 211 10.47 -6.46 -12.08
C PHE A 211 9.78 -5.10 -11.93
N ALA A 212 8.59 -5.06 -11.30
CA ALA A 212 7.75 -3.87 -11.33
C ALA A 212 7.99 -2.91 -10.15
N TYR A 213 8.58 -3.38 -9.04
CA TYR A 213 8.61 -2.60 -7.80
C TYR A 213 10.00 -2.50 -7.14
N PHE A 214 10.52 -3.59 -6.58
CA PHE A 214 11.61 -3.51 -5.62
C PHE A 214 12.99 -3.88 -6.18
N GLY A 215 13.06 -4.45 -7.38
CA GLY A 215 14.27 -5.04 -7.93
C GLY A 215 14.61 -6.40 -7.29
N PHE A 216 15.41 -7.19 -8.00
CA PHE A 216 15.75 -8.57 -7.62
C PHE A 216 16.43 -8.67 -6.24
N ARG A 217 17.28 -7.70 -5.88
CA ARG A 217 18.00 -7.73 -4.59
C ARG A 217 17.06 -7.65 -3.39
N GLN A 218 16.02 -6.79 -3.45
CA GLN A 218 15.08 -6.63 -2.34
C GLN A 218 14.07 -7.77 -2.24
N VAL A 219 13.70 -8.40 -3.36
CA VAL A 219 12.73 -9.50 -3.37
C VAL A 219 13.40 -10.83 -2.98
N PHE A 220 14.59 -11.09 -3.51
CA PHE A 220 15.30 -12.35 -3.32
C PHE A 220 16.46 -12.28 -2.32
N HIS A 221 16.46 -11.31 -1.40
CA HIS A 221 17.55 -11.05 -0.46
C HIS A 221 17.96 -12.31 0.36
N ARG A 222 16.99 -13.18 0.72
CA ARG A 222 17.25 -14.44 1.45
C ARG A 222 18.03 -15.46 0.64
N PHE A 223 17.97 -15.38 -0.69
CA PHE A 223 18.70 -16.28 -1.59
C PHE A 223 20.08 -15.73 -1.96
N LEU A 224 20.23 -14.40 -1.96
CA LEU A 224 21.45 -13.70 -2.36
C LEU A 224 22.39 -13.42 -1.16
N GLY A 225 21.92 -13.49 0.08
CA GLY A 225 22.69 -13.21 1.30
C GLY A 225 23.38 -14.43 1.93
N ARG A 226 23.50 -15.54 1.23
CA ARG A 226 24.26 -16.75 1.62
C ARG A 226 25.47 -16.96 0.73
N GLY A 227 26.20 -15.87 0.43
CA GLY A 227 27.49 -15.89 -0.22
C GLY A 227 28.53 -15.20 0.66
#